data_ac351fc5d2e3098fa1130e44f1427af5
#
_entry.id   ac351fc5d2e3098fa1130e44f1427af5
#
_cell.length_a   1.000
_cell.length_b   1.000
_cell.length_c   1.000
_cell.angle_alpha   90.00
_cell.angle_beta   90.00
_cell.angle_gamma   90.00
#
_symmetry.space_group_name_H-M   'P 1'
#
loop_
_entity.id
_entity.type
_entity.pdbx_description
1 polymer ?
#
loop_
_entity_poly.entity_id
_entity_poly.type
_entity_poly.pdbx_seq_one_letter_code
_entity_poly.pdbx_strand_id
1 'polypeptide(L)'
;MNPEAMADVHTQGAFSMVELLLAADPVVKAVLIALVIASIWSWAVVTEKFFAIGGARKKAKEFEEAFWNGRADEYELRPGQSSNNAGAKLFAAISREWRDAKSVSPSEHAALVARAERSLRATVDREVGNVSNGIGALATIGSSSVYIGLFGTVWGIMNAFLNISAQEDTSLAVVGGPIAEALFATGLGLIAAIPAVIFYNKFSGDLNRYADMLDAFSQDLLVRLSRRASDGPI
;
A
#
# COMPACT_ATOMS: atom_id res chain seq x y z
N MET A 1 13.33 -48.30 -24.59
CA MET A 1 13.01 -46.88 -24.89
C MET A 1 14.04 -46.06 -24.11
N ASN A 2 14.90 -45.34 -24.80
CA ASN A 2 16.12 -44.74 -24.25
C ASN A 2 15.78 -43.50 -23.42
N PRO A 3 16.17 -43.38 -22.14
CA PRO A 3 15.84 -42.22 -21.30
C PRO A 3 16.42 -40.90 -21.83
N GLU A 4 17.50 -40.94 -22.63
CA GLU A 4 18.05 -39.75 -23.28
C GLU A 4 17.12 -39.16 -24.38
N ALA A 5 16.35 -40.02 -25.06
CA ALA A 5 15.37 -39.58 -26.07
C ALA A 5 14.15 -38.88 -25.44
N MET A 6 13.84 -39.15 -24.17
CA MET A 6 12.78 -38.42 -23.45
C MET A 6 13.26 -37.07 -22.91
N ALA A 7 14.53 -36.92 -22.58
CA ALA A 7 15.10 -35.64 -22.14
C ALA A 7 15.18 -34.65 -23.32
N ASP A 8 15.51 -35.10 -24.53
CA ASP A 8 15.57 -34.24 -25.71
C ASP A 8 14.22 -33.75 -26.22
N VAL A 9 13.11 -34.50 -25.98
CA VAL A 9 11.76 -34.07 -26.33
C VAL A 9 11.27 -32.96 -25.41
N HIS A 10 11.72 -32.90 -24.15
CA HIS A 10 11.40 -31.82 -23.24
C HIS A 10 12.20 -30.53 -23.48
N THR A 11 13.34 -30.61 -24.13
CA THR A 11 14.17 -29.42 -24.44
C THR A 11 13.84 -28.76 -25.78
N GLN A 12 13.22 -29.46 -26.72
CA GLN A 12 12.84 -28.93 -28.03
C GLN A 12 11.46 -28.26 -28.09
N GLY A 13 10.64 -28.37 -27.01
CA GLY A 13 9.31 -27.77 -26.90
C GLY A 13 9.19 -26.55 -25.99
N ALA A 14 10.24 -26.25 -25.23
CA ALA A 14 10.26 -25.06 -24.40
C ALA A 14 10.72 -23.87 -25.24
N PHE A 15 9.78 -23.16 -25.89
CA PHE A 15 10.01 -21.76 -26.22
C PHE A 15 10.49 -21.10 -24.94
N SER A 16 11.78 -20.77 -24.90
CA SER A 16 12.32 -20.05 -23.74
C SER A 16 11.54 -18.75 -23.66
N MET A 17 10.96 -18.43 -22.48
CA MET A 17 10.26 -17.16 -22.28
C MET A 17 11.11 -15.97 -22.71
N VAL A 18 12.42 -16.11 -22.63
CA VAL A 18 13.40 -15.11 -23.07
C VAL A 18 13.44 -15.00 -24.60
N GLU A 19 13.35 -16.10 -25.33
CA GLU A 19 13.31 -16.11 -26.80
C GLU A 19 12.00 -15.50 -27.31
N LEU A 20 10.86 -15.81 -26.69
CA LEU A 20 9.59 -15.15 -26.97
C LEU A 20 9.67 -13.64 -26.74
N LEU A 21 10.26 -13.20 -25.63
CA LEU A 21 10.46 -11.78 -25.32
C LEU A 21 11.40 -11.08 -26.33
N LEU A 22 12.43 -11.77 -26.80
CA LEU A 22 13.38 -11.21 -27.78
C LEU A 22 12.82 -11.15 -29.20
N ALA A 23 11.94 -12.08 -29.58
CA ALA A 23 11.28 -12.15 -30.88
C ALA A 23 10.02 -11.27 -30.96
N ALA A 24 9.41 -10.88 -29.81
CA ALA A 24 8.16 -10.14 -29.74
C ALA A 24 8.20 -8.81 -30.51
N ASP A 25 7.01 -8.41 -31.01
CA ASP A 25 6.80 -7.07 -31.58
C ASP A 25 7.19 -5.97 -30.59
N PRO A 26 7.79 -4.85 -31.02
CA PRO A 26 8.22 -3.76 -30.14
C PRO A 26 7.13 -3.26 -29.17
N VAL A 27 5.87 -3.21 -29.61
CA VAL A 27 4.75 -2.76 -28.78
C VAL A 27 4.42 -3.80 -27.69
N VAL A 28 4.33 -5.08 -28.06
CA VAL A 28 4.12 -6.18 -27.10
C VAL A 28 5.27 -6.24 -26.10
N LYS A 29 6.50 -6.08 -26.57
CA LYS A 29 7.70 -6.01 -25.72
C LYS A 29 7.62 -4.87 -24.71
N ALA A 30 7.21 -3.67 -25.14
CA ALA A 30 7.02 -2.53 -24.24
C ALA A 30 5.94 -2.80 -23.17
N VAL A 31 4.83 -3.44 -23.57
CA VAL A 31 3.76 -3.88 -22.65
C VAL A 31 4.30 -4.85 -21.59
N LEU A 32 5.04 -5.89 -22.03
CA LEU A 32 5.60 -6.89 -21.11
C LEU A 32 6.58 -6.26 -20.12
N ILE A 33 7.48 -5.39 -20.58
CA ILE A 33 8.43 -4.67 -19.72
C ILE A 33 7.69 -3.79 -18.70
N ALA A 34 6.67 -3.04 -19.14
CA ALA A 34 5.87 -2.20 -18.26
C ALA A 34 5.16 -3.02 -17.16
N LEU A 35 4.60 -4.18 -17.51
CA LEU A 35 3.95 -5.08 -16.56
C LEU A 35 4.94 -5.70 -15.56
N VAL A 36 6.14 -6.07 -15.99
CA VAL A 36 7.20 -6.56 -15.09
C VAL A 36 7.62 -5.47 -14.10
N ILE A 37 7.85 -4.25 -14.59
CA ILE A 37 8.18 -3.11 -13.73
C ILE A 37 7.06 -2.84 -12.73
N ALA A 38 5.80 -2.83 -13.17
CA ALA A 38 4.63 -2.65 -12.31
C ALA A 38 4.54 -3.74 -11.24
N SER A 39 4.79 -5.01 -11.60
CA SER A 39 4.82 -6.13 -10.67
C SER A 39 5.91 -5.96 -9.61
N ILE A 40 7.14 -5.66 -10.00
CA ILE A 40 8.26 -5.42 -9.07
C ILE A 40 7.93 -4.26 -8.13
N TRP A 41 7.41 -3.15 -8.66
CA TRP A 41 7.00 -2.00 -7.86
C TRP A 41 5.91 -2.36 -6.85
N SER A 42 4.91 -3.14 -7.28
CA SER A 42 3.85 -3.62 -6.40
C SER A 42 4.41 -4.39 -5.21
N TRP A 43 5.32 -5.34 -5.42
CA TRP A 43 5.96 -6.10 -4.35
C TRP A 43 6.84 -5.24 -3.44
N ALA A 44 7.52 -4.23 -3.97
CA ALA A 44 8.28 -3.27 -3.16
C ALA A 44 7.35 -2.51 -2.20
N VAL A 45 6.22 -1.98 -2.70
CA VAL A 45 5.21 -1.31 -1.87
C VAL A 45 4.60 -2.26 -0.85
N VAL A 46 4.26 -3.49 -1.25
CA VAL A 46 3.71 -4.51 -0.33
C VAL A 46 4.66 -4.76 0.85
N THR A 47 5.94 -4.97 0.56
CA THR A 47 6.95 -5.25 1.59
C THR A 47 7.12 -4.05 2.53
N GLU A 48 7.24 -2.84 2.00
CA GLU A 48 7.33 -1.60 2.79
C GLU A 48 6.13 -1.44 3.73
N LYS A 49 4.91 -1.55 3.18
CA LYS A 49 3.68 -1.30 3.95
C LYS A 49 3.38 -2.37 4.97
N PHE A 50 3.74 -3.61 4.71
CA PHE A 50 3.61 -4.68 5.68
C PHE A 50 4.34 -4.38 6.99
N PHE A 51 5.58 -3.89 6.90
CA PHE A 51 6.36 -3.52 8.08
C PHE A 51 5.98 -2.15 8.65
N ALA A 52 5.65 -1.17 7.80
CA ALA A 52 5.32 0.19 8.24
C ALA A 52 4.03 0.21 9.06
N ILE A 53 2.94 -0.40 8.57
CA ILE A 53 1.64 -0.42 9.26
C ILE A 53 1.74 -1.23 10.56
N GLY A 54 2.36 -2.42 10.52
CA GLY A 54 2.55 -3.26 11.70
C GLY A 54 3.37 -2.55 12.78
N GLY A 55 4.47 -1.92 12.38
CA GLY A 55 5.35 -1.16 13.28
C GLY A 55 4.67 0.08 13.87
N ALA A 56 3.92 0.84 13.07
CA ALA A 56 3.18 2.01 13.54
C ALA A 56 2.13 1.64 14.59
N ARG A 57 1.33 0.61 14.30
CA ARG A 57 0.31 0.10 15.21
C ARG A 57 0.90 -0.41 16.53
N LYS A 58 1.99 -1.18 16.47
CA LYS A 58 2.66 -1.71 17.67
C LYS A 58 3.16 -0.57 18.55
N LYS A 59 3.87 0.40 17.97
CA LYS A 59 4.40 1.57 18.71
C LYS A 59 3.30 2.40 19.36
N ALA A 60 2.20 2.65 18.64
CA ALA A 60 1.08 3.41 19.19
C ALA A 60 0.45 2.69 20.40
N LYS A 61 0.26 1.37 20.30
CA LYS A 61 -0.26 0.56 21.41
C LYS A 61 0.68 0.54 22.62
N GLU A 62 1.99 0.41 22.40
CA GLU A 62 2.99 0.47 23.48
C GLU A 62 2.94 1.81 24.22
N PHE A 63 2.75 2.92 23.51
CA PHE A 63 2.58 4.23 24.14
C PHE A 63 1.28 4.31 24.92
N GLU A 64 0.16 3.85 24.38
CA GLU A 64 -1.14 3.82 25.07
C GLU A 64 -1.04 3.05 26.39
N GLU A 65 -0.46 1.84 26.36
CA GLU A 65 -0.23 1.03 27.56
C GLU A 65 0.68 1.74 28.58
N ALA A 66 1.74 2.40 28.13
CA ALA A 66 2.62 3.17 29.01
C ALA A 66 1.91 4.39 29.61
N PHE A 67 1.07 5.07 28.85
CA PHE A 67 0.26 6.21 29.31
C PHE A 67 -0.70 5.78 30.42
N TRP A 68 -1.40 4.66 30.24
CA TRP A 68 -2.32 4.13 31.26
C TRP A 68 -1.62 3.67 32.55
N ASN A 69 -0.37 3.23 32.44
CA ASN A 69 0.46 2.81 33.58
C ASN A 69 1.24 3.98 34.24
N GLY A 70 0.96 5.23 33.85
CA GLY A 70 1.63 6.40 34.42
C GLY A 70 3.10 6.58 33.98
N ARG A 71 3.54 5.89 32.93
CA ARG A 71 4.91 5.94 32.39
C ARG A 71 5.02 6.74 31.09
N ALA A 72 4.08 7.64 30.85
CA ALA A 72 4.09 8.48 29.66
C ALA A 72 5.35 9.34 29.54
N ASP A 73 5.94 9.72 30.68
CA ASP A 73 7.16 10.54 30.74
C ASP A 73 8.37 9.85 30.09
N GLU A 74 8.38 8.52 29.99
CA GLU A 74 9.43 7.76 29.27
C GLU A 74 9.44 8.08 27.75
N TYR A 75 8.31 8.57 27.24
CA TYR A 75 8.11 8.96 25.85
C TYR A 75 8.07 10.49 25.66
N GLU A 76 8.34 11.27 26.72
CA GLU A 76 8.36 12.74 26.61
C GLU A 76 9.34 13.18 25.53
N LEU A 77 8.78 13.83 24.53
CA LEU A 77 9.56 14.40 23.45
C LEU A 77 10.40 15.55 24.00
N ARG A 78 11.71 15.38 24.01
CA ARG A 78 12.60 16.53 24.21
C ARG A 78 12.32 17.57 23.12
N PRO A 79 12.34 18.88 23.43
CA PRO A 79 12.13 19.91 22.43
C PRO A 79 13.04 19.66 21.21
N GLY A 80 12.47 19.50 20.04
CA GLY A 80 13.19 19.23 18.79
C GLY A 80 13.34 17.74 18.42
N GLN A 81 12.89 16.79 19.21
CA GLN A 81 12.92 15.38 18.90
C GLN A 81 11.56 14.95 18.30
N SER A 82 11.56 14.54 17.02
CA SER A 82 10.37 13.94 16.39
C SER A 82 10.25 12.50 16.86
N SER A 83 9.20 12.19 17.63
CA SER A 83 8.88 10.81 17.93
C SER A 83 8.34 10.10 16.69
N ASN A 84 8.80 8.88 16.45
CA ASN A 84 8.20 8.00 15.44
C ASN A 84 7.04 7.17 16.04
N ASN A 85 6.36 7.71 17.07
CA ASN A 85 5.24 7.10 17.79
C ASN A 85 4.02 8.03 17.72
N ALA A 86 2.95 7.55 17.07
CA ALA A 86 1.74 8.35 16.87
C ALA A 86 1.04 8.69 18.22
N GLY A 87 1.01 7.76 19.17
CA GLY A 87 0.45 8.02 20.50
C GLY A 87 1.18 9.15 21.23
N ALA A 88 2.51 9.16 21.19
CA ALA A 88 3.31 10.25 21.78
C ALA A 88 3.04 11.60 21.07
N LYS A 89 2.86 11.60 19.75
CA LYS A 89 2.50 12.81 18.99
C LYS A 89 1.09 13.33 19.36
N LEU A 90 0.13 12.42 19.55
CA LEU A 90 -1.21 12.78 20.01
C LEU A 90 -1.16 13.46 21.39
N PHE A 91 -0.45 12.87 22.33
CA PHE A 91 -0.29 13.48 23.65
C PHE A 91 0.47 14.82 23.58
N ALA A 92 1.53 14.90 22.80
CA ALA A 92 2.26 16.15 22.57
C ALA A 92 1.38 17.25 21.96
N ALA A 93 0.46 16.89 21.06
CA ALA A 93 -0.46 17.82 20.41
C ALA A 93 -1.40 18.55 21.39
N ILE A 94 -1.71 17.93 22.53
CA ILE A 94 -2.55 18.52 23.59
C ILE A 94 -1.79 18.85 24.86
N SER A 95 -0.46 18.70 24.86
CA SER A 95 0.33 18.89 26.08
C SER A 95 0.21 20.29 26.68
N ARG A 96 -0.04 21.31 25.88
CA ARG A 96 -0.29 22.67 26.32
C ARG A 96 -1.62 22.78 27.05
N GLU A 97 -2.70 22.36 26.38
CA GLU A 97 -4.06 22.32 26.94
C GLU A 97 -4.09 21.45 28.20
N TRP A 98 -3.33 20.38 28.22
CA TRP A 98 -3.19 19.49 29.37
C TRP A 98 -2.57 20.19 30.60
N ARG A 99 -1.53 21.02 30.40
CA ARG A 99 -0.90 21.79 31.49
C ARG A 99 -1.81 22.89 31.99
N ASP A 100 -2.45 23.60 31.05
CA ASP A 100 -3.28 24.77 31.37
C ASP A 100 -4.67 24.42 31.92
N ALA A 101 -5.12 23.15 31.78
CA ALA A 101 -6.46 22.68 32.11
C ALA A 101 -6.92 23.03 33.51
N LYS A 102 -6.02 23.01 34.53
CA LYS A 102 -6.35 23.34 35.92
C LYS A 102 -6.52 24.83 36.20
N SER A 103 -6.00 25.70 35.35
CA SER A 103 -6.02 27.16 35.50
C SER A 103 -7.10 27.84 34.67
N VAL A 104 -7.79 27.10 33.82
CA VAL A 104 -8.80 27.62 32.90
C VAL A 104 -10.16 27.84 33.65
N SER A 105 -10.78 28.97 33.39
CA SER A 105 -12.09 29.27 33.96
C SER A 105 -13.18 28.33 33.42
N PRO A 106 -14.25 28.02 34.19
CA PRO A 106 -15.34 27.16 33.72
C PRO A 106 -15.98 27.59 32.40
N SER A 107 -16.01 28.89 32.11
CA SER A 107 -16.54 29.45 30.87
C SER A 107 -15.64 29.14 29.64
N GLU A 108 -14.37 28.82 29.85
CA GLU A 108 -13.39 28.54 28.81
C GLU A 108 -13.13 27.04 28.59
N HIS A 109 -13.66 26.17 29.46
CA HIS A 109 -13.47 24.71 29.38
C HIS A 109 -13.90 24.16 28.02
N ALA A 110 -15.08 24.57 27.52
CA ALA A 110 -15.58 24.11 26.22
C ALA A 110 -14.64 24.51 25.08
N ALA A 111 -14.08 25.72 25.13
CA ALA A 111 -13.14 26.20 24.12
C ALA A 111 -11.81 25.46 24.18
N LEU A 112 -11.32 25.12 25.38
CA LEU A 112 -10.11 24.31 25.58
C LEU A 112 -10.28 22.91 25.00
N VAL A 113 -11.37 22.21 25.35
CA VAL A 113 -11.66 20.87 24.81
C VAL A 113 -11.82 20.89 23.30
N ALA A 114 -12.51 21.89 22.74
CA ALA A 114 -12.68 22.02 21.30
C ALA A 114 -11.34 22.31 20.55
N ARG A 115 -10.40 23.02 21.18
CA ARG A 115 -9.05 23.20 20.60
C ARG A 115 -8.28 21.89 20.61
N ALA A 116 -8.29 21.18 21.75
CA ALA A 116 -7.64 19.89 21.90
C ALA A 116 -8.18 18.87 20.87
N GLU A 117 -9.51 18.79 20.72
CA GLU A 117 -10.14 17.89 19.74
C GLU A 117 -9.66 18.17 18.31
N ARG A 118 -9.65 19.43 17.89
CA ARG A 118 -9.15 19.78 16.54
C ARG A 118 -7.68 19.43 16.35
N SER A 119 -6.85 19.63 17.38
CA SER A 119 -5.41 19.32 17.34
C SER A 119 -5.17 17.80 17.25
N LEU A 120 -5.93 17.03 18.04
CA LEU A 120 -5.87 15.56 18.01
C LEU A 120 -6.30 15.02 16.65
N ARG A 121 -7.47 15.45 16.13
CA ARG A 121 -7.99 15.01 14.83
C ARG A 121 -6.99 15.31 13.70
N ALA A 122 -6.45 16.53 13.64
CA ALA A 122 -5.43 16.88 12.65
C ALA A 122 -4.15 16.04 12.79
N THR A 123 -3.82 15.60 13.99
CA THR A 123 -2.66 14.74 14.23
C THR A 123 -2.94 13.30 13.80
N VAL A 124 -4.14 12.76 14.08
CA VAL A 124 -4.58 11.44 13.59
C VAL A 124 -4.54 11.40 12.08
N ASP A 125 -5.17 12.37 11.39
CA ASP A 125 -5.20 12.43 9.93
C ASP A 125 -3.79 12.46 9.33
N ARG A 126 -2.88 13.21 9.94
CA ARG A 126 -1.48 13.29 9.50
C ARG A 126 -0.74 11.97 9.69
N GLU A 127 -0.90 11.31 10.82
CA GLU A 127 -0.20 10.05 11.11
C GLU A 127 -0.74 8.90 10.24
N VAL A 128 -2.05 8.83 10.04
CA VAL A 128 -2.66 7.87 9.10
C VAL A 128 -2.22 8.18 7.66
N GLY A 129 -2.23 9.45 7.26
CA GLY A 129 -1.76 9.89 5.95
C GLY A 129 -0.30 9.50 5.68
N ASN A 130 0.59 9.69 6.66
CA ASN A 130 2.01 9.31 6.53
C ASN A 130 2.20 7.81 6.29
N VAL A 131 1.41 6.96 6.95
CA VAL A 131 1.51 5.50 6.78
C VAL A 131 0.82 5.04 5.50
N SER A 132 -0.23 5.72 5.05
CA SER A 132 -1.00 5.39 3.84
C SER A 132 -0.31 5.76 2.53
N ASN A 133 0.69 6.66 2.56
CA ASN A 133 1.39 7.10 1.36
C ASN A 133 1.90 5.91 0.52
N GLY A 134 1.63 5.94 -0.78
CA GLY A 134 2.05 4.89 -1.72
C GLY A 134 1.10 3.71 -1.88
N ILE A 135 0.13 3.49 -0.97
CA ILE A 135 -0.85 2.40 -1.12
C ILE A 135 -1.72 2.58 -2.37
N GLY A 136 -2.01 3.83 -2.76
CA GLY A 136 -2.72 4.16 -3.99
C GLY A 136 -2.08 3.59 -5.26
N ALA A 137 -0.75 3.41 -5.27
CA ALA A 137 -0.06 2.77 -6.38
C ALA A 137 -0.52 1.31 -6.59
N LEU A 138 -0.80 0.57 -5.51
CA LEU A 138 -1.34 -0.80 -5.61
C LEU A 138 -2.73 -0.81 -6.25
N ALA A 139 -3.60 0.16 -5.93
CA ALA A 139 -4.91 0.30 -6.56
C ALA A 139 -4.77 0.57 -8.06
N THR A 140 -3.87 1.47 -8.43
CA THR A 140 -3.60 1.82 -9.84
C THR A 140 -3.04 0.63 -10.60
N ILE A 141 -2.01 -0.05 -10.08
CA ILE A 141 -1.43 -1.25 -10.70
C ILE A 141 -2.49 -2.33 -10.83
N GLY A 142 -3.26 -2.60 -9.77
CA GLY A 142 -4.29 -3.61 -9.75
C GLY A 142 -5.40 -3.39 -10.78
N SER A 143 -5.81 -2.15 -11.00
CA SER A 143 -6.83 -1.82 -12.00
C SER A 143 -6.27 -1.70 -13.42
N SER A 144 -5.06 -1.14 -13.59
CA SER A 144 -4.53 -0.83 -14.92
C SER A 144 -3.82 -1.99 -15.60
N SER A 145 -3.14 -2.89 -14.82
CA SER A 145 -2.33 -3.97 -15.41
C SER A 145 -3.15 -4.95 -16.23
N VAL A 146 -4.41 -5.20 -15.86
CA VAL A 146 -5.32 -6.06 -16.63
C VAL A 146 -5.59 -5.46 -18.02
N TYR A 147 -5.86 -4.16 -18.09
CA TYR A 147 -6.14 -3.48 -19.36
C TYR A 147 -4.88 -3.35 -20.22
N ILE A 148 -3.73 -3.14 -19.60
CA ILE A 148 -2.44 -3.11 -20.30
C ILE A 148 -2.12 -4.49 -20.90
N GLY A 149 -2.37 -5.58 -20.15
CA GLY A 149 -2.24 -6.95 -20.64
C GLY A 149 -3.23 -7.25 -21.78
N LEU A 150 -4.49 -6.83 -21.64
CA LEU A 150 -5.50 -6.96 -22.67
C LEU A 150 -5.14 -6.19 -23.95
N PHE A 151 -4.61 -4.99 -23.82
CA PHE A 151 -4.06 -4.23 -24.95
C PHE A 151 -2.96 -5.04 -25.68
N GLY A 152 -2.07 -5.69 -24.93
CA GLY A 152 -1.04 -6.58 -25.49
C GLY A 152 -1.64 -7.72 -26.34
N THR A 153 -2.75 -8.36 -25.87
CA THR A 153 -3.43 -9.39 -26.68
C THR A 153 -4.05 -8.84 -27.94
N VAL A 154 -4.76 -7.73 -27.86
CA VAL A 154 -5.39 -7.11 -29.02
C VAL A 154 -4.34 -6.77 -30.08
N TRP A 155 -3.24 -6.16 -29.66
CA TRP A 155 -2.14 -5.80 -30.55
C TRP A 155 -1.44 -7.01 -31.18
N GLY A 156 -1.13 -8.04 -30.40
CA GLY A 156 -0.45 -9.23 -30.89
C GLY A 156 -1.32 -10.06 -31.84
N ILE A 157 -2.64 -10.19 -31.54
CA ILE A 157 -3.58 -10.87 -32.45
C ILE A 157 -3.73 -10.08 -33.76
N MET A 158 -3.80 -8.75 -33.68
CA MET A 158 -3.82 -7.89 -34.87
C MET A 158 -2.60 -8.15 -35.76
N ASN A 159 -1.40 -8.19 -35.16
CA ASN A 159 -0.17 -8.49 -35.89
C ASN A 159 -0.15 -9.89 -36.49
N ALA A 160 -0.70 -10.90 -35.79
CA ALA A 160 -0.85 -12.25 -36.34
C ALA A 160 -1.67 -12.24 -37.64
N PHE A 161 -2.78 -11.51 -37.67
CA PHE A 161 -3.61 -11.37 -38.89
C PHE A 161 -2.91 -10.60 -40.02
N LEU A 162 -2.16 -9.55 -39.67
CA LEU A 162 -1.36 -8.82 -40.65
C LEU A 162 -0.27 -9.71 -41.27
N ASN A 163 0.35 -10.57 -40.48
CA ASN A 163 1.36 -11.54 -40.99
C ASN A 163 0.74 -12.58 -41.94
N ILE A 164 -0.47 -13.10 -41.63
CA ILE A 164 -1.23 -13.98 -42.53
C ILE A 164 -1.46 -13.27 -43.88
N SER A 165 -1.92 -12.03 -43.83
CA SER A 165 -2.22 -11.26 -45.04
C SER A 165 -0.96 -10.96 -45.88
N ALA A 166 0.18 -10.75 -45.22
CA ALA A 166 1.43 -10.44 -45.91
C ALA A 166 2.13 -11.66 -46.52
N GLN A 167 1.97 -12.84 -45.89
CA GLN A 167 2.64 -14.08 -46.31
C GLN A 167 1.73 -15.03 -47.08
N GLU A 168 0.42 -14.72 -47.16
CA GLU A 168 -0.62 -15.60 -47.75
C GLU A 168 -0.59 -17.03 -47.16
N ASP A 169 -0.07 -17.16 -45.92
CA ASP A 169 0.12 -18.42 -45.21
C ASP A 169 -0.65 -18.40 -43.87
N THR A 170 -1.61 -19.33 -43.74
CA THR A 170 -2.43 -19.50 -42.54
C THR A 170 -1.91 -20.60 -41.63
N SER A 171 -0.68 -21.07 -41.84
CA SER A 171 -0.12 -22.16 -41.06
C SER A 171 0.09 -21.74 -39.60
N LEU A 172 0.00 -22.71 -38.69
CA LEU A 172 0.28 -22.50 -37.27
C LEU A 172 1.70 -22.02 -36.99
N ALA A 173 2.62 -22.29 -37.93
CA ALA A 173 4.00 -21.82 -37.81
C ALA A 173 4.11 -20.27 -37.89
N VAL A 174 3.22 -19.64 -38.68
CA VAL A 174 3.23 -18.17 -38.88
C VAL A 174 2.49 -17.47 -37.72
N VAL A 175 1.40 -18.02 -37.19
CA VAL A 175 0.55 -17.32 -36.26
C VAL A 175 0.76 -17.74 -34.79
N GLY A 176 1.31 -18.92 -34.55
CA GLY A 176 1.44 -19.49 -33.21
C GLY A 176 2.29 -18.65 -32.26
N GLY A 177 3.42 -18.14 -32.75
CA GLY A 177 4.31 -17.25 -31.96
C GLY A 177 3.61 -15.97 -31.52
N PRO A 178 3.13 -15.11 -32.44
CA PRO A 178 2.45 -13.86 -32.09
C PRO A 178 1.22 -14.04 -31.18
N ILE A 179 0.44 -15.11 -31.36
CA ILE A 179 -0.70 -15.41 -30.49
C ILE A 179 -0.23 -15.82 -29.09
N ALA A 180 0.80 -16.66 -28.98
CA ALA A 180 1.35 -17.07 -27.69
C ALA A 180 1.89 -15.87 -26.91
N GLU A 181 2.62 -14.96 -27.55
CA GLU A 181 3.11 -13.72 -26.96
C GLU A 181 1.97 -12.82 -26.47
N ALA A 182 0.92 -12.68 -27.27
CA ALA A 182 -0.24 -11.91 -26.91
C ALA A 182 -0.93 -12.48 -25.63
N LEU A 183 -1.19 -13.78 -25.60
CA LEU A 183 -1.78 -14.43 -24.43
C LEU A 183 -0.90 -14.31 -23.19
N PHE A 184 0.43 -14.41 -23.36
CA PHE A 184 1.38 -14.23 -22.27
C PHE A 184 1.31 -12.82 -21.67
N ALA A 185 1.10 -11.78 -22.50
CA ALA A 185 0.95 -10.41 -22.01
C ALA A 185 -0.27 -10.27 -21.07
N THR A 186 -1.41 -10.87 -21.41
CA THR A 186 -2.57 -10.85 -20.49
C THR A 186 -2.31 -11.66 -19.23
N GLY A 187 -1.70 -12.84 -19.33
CA GLY A 187 -1.31 -13.63 -18.17
C GLY A 187 -0.41 -12.83 -17.21
N LEU A 188 0.58 -12.11 -17.74
CA LEU A 188 1.47 -11.26 -16.94
C LEU A 188 0.72 -10.07 -16.32
N GLY A 189 -0.25 -9.48 -17.05
CA GLY A 189 -1.14 -8.44 -16.53
C GLY A 189 -1.94 -8.91 -15.31
N LEU A 190 -2.45 -10.12 -15.35
CA LEU A 190 -3.17 -10.74 -14.21
C LEU A 190 -2.23 -11.05 -13.04
N ILE A 191 -1.03 -11.55 -13.30
CA ILE A 191 -0.01 -11.82 -12.27
C ILE A 191 0.38 -10.54 -11.54
N ALA A 192 0.46 -9.41 -12.23
CA ALA A 192 0.73 -8.11 -11.61
C ALA A 192 -0.49 -7.57 -10.85
N ALA A 193 -1.69 -7.68 -11.41
CA ALA A 193 -2.90 -7.07 -10.90
C ALA A 193 -3.46 -7.77 -9.66
N ILE A 194 -3.52 -9.09 -9.65
CA ILE A 194 -4.21 -9.84 -8.58
C ILE A 194 -3.57 -9.60 -7.21
N PRO A 195 -2.24 -9.75 -7.02
CA PRO A 195 -1.62 -9.45 -5.75
C PRO A 195 -1.79 -7.98 -5.34
N ALA A 196 -1.68 -7.04 -6.28
CA ALA A 196 -1.83 -5.62 -6.02
C ALA A 196 -3.20 -5.28 -5.43
N VAL A 197 -4.30 -5.82 -5.99
CA VAL A 197 -5.67 -5.64 -5.47
C VAL A 197 -5.82 -6.27 -4.09
N ILE A 198 -5.33 -7.49 -3.90
CA ILE A 198 -5.43 -8.20 -2.61
C ILE A 198 -4.75 -7.40 -1.51
N PHE A 199 -3.51 -6.94 -1.73
CA PHE A 199 -2.76 -6.19 -0.73
C PHE A 199 -3.29 -4.77 -0.54
N TYR A 200 -3.80 -4.12 -1.59
CA TYR A 200 -4.50 -2.85 -1.46
C TYR A 200 -5.67 -2.95 -0.49
N ASN A 201 -6.55 -3.93 -0.69
CA ASN A 201 -7.72 -4.14 0.18
C ASN A 201 -7.31 -4.49 1.61
N LYS A 202 -6.28 -5.33 1.77
CA LYS A 202 -5.74 -5.68 3.09
C LYS A 202 -5.21 -4.45 3.81
N PHE A 203 -4.35 -3.67 3.17
CA PHE A 203 -3.73 -2.50 3.80
C PHE A 203 -4.72 -1.38 4.07
N SER A 204 -5.73 -1.18 3.19
CA SER A 204 -6.81 -0.24 3.45
C SER A 204 -7.58 -0.61 4.72
N GLY A 205 -7.90 -1.89 4.91
CA GLY A 205 -8.53 -2.37 6.14
C GLY A 205 -7.62 -2.26 7.38
N ASP A 206 -6.31 -2.50 7.23
CA ASP A 206 -5.36 -2.35 8.33
C ASP A 206 -5.18 -0.87 8.73
N LEU A 207 -5.19 0.06 7.77
CA LEU A 207 -5.16 1.51 8.00
C LEU A 207 -6.42 2.01 8.71
N ASN A 208 -7.59 1.56 8.31
CA ASN A 208 -8.82 1.92 8.99
C ASN A 208 -8.77 1.49 10.47
N ARG A 209 -8.35 0.25 10.74
CA ARG A 209 -8.15 -0.22 12.13
C ARG A 209 -7.09 0.58 12.90
N TYR A 210 -6.07 1.07 12.22
CA TYR A 210 -5.06 1.93 12.84
C TYR A 210 -5.63 3.32 13.15
N ALA A 211 -6.42 3.91 12.24
CA ALA A 211 -7.12 5.16 12.45
C ALA A 211 -8.10 5.05 13.64
N ASP A 212 -8.95 4.01 13.65
CA ASP A 212 -9.91 3.75 14.73
C ASP A 212 -9.23 3.66 16.10
N MET A 213 -8.06 3.00 16.16
CA MET A 213 -7.29 2.90 17.41
C MET A 213 -6.75 4.26 17.86
N LEU A 214 -6.23 5.09 16.97
CA LEU A 214 -5.76 6.43 17.31
C LEU A 214 -6.90 7.35 17.70
N ASP A 215 -8.06 7.24 17.04
CA ASP A 215 -9.27 7.99 17.38
C ASP A 215 -9.81 7.60 18.75
N ALA A 216 -9.86 6.31 19.07
CA ALA A 216 -10.27 5.84 20.40
C ALA A 216 -9.36 6.41 21.50
N PHE A 217 -8.02 6.31 21.31
CA PHE A 217 -7.08 6.89 22.26
C PHE A 217 -7.22 8.43 22.36
N SER A 218 -7.50 9.11 21.24
CA SER A 218 -7.76 10.56 21.22
C SER A 218 -8.99 10.93 22.05
N GLN A 219 -10.08 10.15 21.96
CA GLN A 219 -11.29 10.35 22.77
C GLN A 219 -11.02 10.15 24.26
N ASP A 220 -10.25 9.13 24.62
CA ASP A 220 -9.85 8.88 26.00
C ASP A 220 -9.02 10.04 26.56
N LEU A 221 -8.10 10.59 25.76
CA LEU A 221 -7.35 11.80 26.14
C LEU A 221 -8.25 13.00 26.37
N LEU A 222 -9.25 13.22 25.51
CA LEU A 222 -10.24 14.32 25.65
C LEU A 222 -11.09 14.18 26.90
N VAL A 223 -11.56 12.97 27.20
CA VAL A 223 -12.35 12.70 28.42
C VAL A 223 -11.52 13.02 29.68
N ARG A 224 -10.24 12.59 29.70
CA ARG A 224 -9.36 12.90 30.82
C ARG A 224 -9.04 14.39 30.92
N LEU A 225 -8.80 15.06 29.77
CA LEU A 225 -8.56 16.50 29.72
C LEU A 225 -9.77 17.28 30.29
N SER A 226 -10.98 16.91 29.87
CA SER A 226 -12.22 17.51 30.36
C SER A 226 -12.38 17.35 31.87
N ARG A 227 -12.14 16.14 32.39
CA ARG A 227 -12.18 15.90 33.84
C ARG A 227 -11.15 16.74 34.59
N ARG A 228 -9.88 16.77 34.08
CA ARG A 228 -8.81 17.56 34.66
C ARG A 228 -9.13 19.06 34.69
N ALA A 229 -9.84 19.59 33.70
CA ALA A 229 -10.30 20.97 33.65
C ALA A 229 -11.44 21.23 34.65
N SER A 230 -12.32 20.24 34.88
CA SER A 230 -13.44 20.33 35.80
C SER A 230 -13.02 20.23 37.27
N ASP A 231 -11.93 19.51 37.59
CA ASP A 231 -11.45 19.30 38.96
C ASP A 231 -10.84 20.56 39.61
N GLY A 232 -10.71 21.68 38.86
CA GLY A 232 -10.32 23.00 39.35
C GLY A 232 -9.01 23.07 40.18
N PRO A 233 -8.52 24.25 40.54
CA PRO A 233 -7.49 24.36 41.55
C PRO A 233 -8.12 24.07 42.93
N ILE A 234 -7.55 23.09 43.63
CA ILE A 234 -7.84 22.85 45.07
C ILE A 234 -7.27 24.01 45.85
#